data_dc92ada988473b660450139f92ba0e85
#
_entry.id   dc92ada988473b660450139f92ba0e85
#
_cell.length_a   1.000
_cell.length_b   1.000
_cell.length_c   1.000
_cell.angle_alpha   90.00
_cell.angle_beta   90.00
_cell.angle_gamma   90.00
#
_symmetry.space_group_name_H-M   'P 1'
#
loop_
_entity.id
_entity.type
_entity.pdbx_description
1 polymer ?
#
loop_
_entity_poly.entity_id
_entity_poly.type
_entity_poly.pdbx_seq_one_letter_code
_entity_poly.pdbx_strand_id
1 'polypeptide(L)'
;MYDRVADLSLEIESYDLEPLEHAVSPEFKRRTTVVRLRGEGHEGIGEDVTYSPEDQEGFQSEGHSVPLAGSHSLDSFSQLLDRLALWPAGPAIEQFRPYRRWAFESAALDLALRQAGAPLHEVIGLQPLPVTFVSSMRLGEPASIEPVKRWLDAFPKLRFKLDPTSTWDDALVTSLVETRAVDTLDLKGAYKGTPVDQEADPTLYARVAMAFPNVWIEDPALTEETDPVLEPHRARITWDAPIHSVSDIHGLPFPPRTLNFKPSRFGSVRALLDAYDYCGEQRIGIYGGGQNELGQGRSQIQYLASLFHPDMPNDVAPKAYNNADPAPGLPTSPLAPAPSKTGFRWGETS
;
A
#
# COMPACT_ATOMS: atom_id res chain seq x y z
N MET A 1 5.34 -4.48 19.24
CA MET A 1 6.50 -4.38 18.33
C MET A 1 7.14 -2.99 18.31
N TYR A 2 6.36 -1.94 18.38
CA TYR A 2 6.88 -0.58 18.29
C TYR A 2 7.98 -0.26 19.32
N ASP A 3 7.88 -0.75 20.55
CA ASP A 3 8.87 -0.52 21.60
C ASP A 3 10.29 -0.99 21.24
N ARG A 4 10.44 -1.86 20.25
CA ARG A 4 11.76 -2.32 19.77
C ARG A 4 12.47 -1.30 18.88
N VAL A 5 11.74 -0.37 18.30
CA VAL A 5 12.26 0.68 17.41
C VAL A 5 12.14 2.08 18.00
N ALA A 6 11.27 2.27 19.00
CA ALA A 6 10.93 3.58 19.57
C ALA A 6 12.16 4.38 20.06
N ASP A 7 13.11 3.69 20.70
CA ASP A 7 14.30 4.29 21.30
C ASP A 7 15.53 4.31 20.37
N LEU A 8 15.37 3.92 19.08
CA LEU A 8 16.47 4.06 18.11
C LEU A 8 16.90 5.53 18.04
N SER A 9 18.19 5.77 18.22
CA SER A 9 18.78 7.11 18.08
C SER A 9 18.65 7.58 16.63
N LEU A 10 18.37 8.87 16.47
CA LEU A 10 18.12 9.49 15.17
C LEU A 10 18.75 10.90 15.16
N GLU A 11 19.87 11.05 14.48
CA GLU A 11 20.51 12.34 14.23
C GLU A 11 20.12 12.84 12.85
N ILE A 12 19.50 14.02 12.79
CA ILE A 12 19.11 14.67 11.54
C ILE A 12 19.87 15.97 11.39
N GLU A 13 20.65 16.09 10.32
CA GLU A 13 21.39 17.30 9.97
C GLU A 13 20.64 18.13 8.90
N SER A 14 20.00 17.43 7.94
CA SER A 14 19.27 18.05 6.84
C SER A 14 18.26 17.09 6.22
N TYR A 15 17.38 17.63 5.35
CA TYR A 15 16.55 16.80 4.48
C TYR A 15 16.40 17.44 3.09
N ASP A 16 16.08 16.61 2.10
CA ASP A 16 15.75 17.03 0.76
C ASP A 16 14.46 16.40 0.29
N LEU A 17 13.81 17.06 -0.68
CA LEU A 17 12.62 16.56 -1.36
C LEU A 17 12.98 16.29 -2.82
N GLU A 18 12.82 15.04 -3.27
CA GLU A 18 13.08 14.62 -4.65
C GLU A 18 11.76 14.30 -5.34
N PRO A 19 11.36 15.06 -6.39
CA PRO A 19 10.17 14.77 -7.16
C PRO A 19 10.37 13.53 -8.04
N LEU A 20 9.38 12.64 -8.05
CA LEU A 20 9.28 11.53 -8.99
C LEU A 20 8.01 11.66 -9.82
N GLU A 21 8.10 11.31 -11.10
CA GLU A 21 6.97 11.34 -12.03
C GLU A 21 6.98 10.10 -12.93
N HIS A 22 5.80 9.56 -13.21
CA HIS A 22 5.61 8.48 -14.15
C HIS A 22 4.28 8.65 -14.91
N ALA A 23 4.32 8.60 -16.24
CA ALA A 23 3.12 8.60 -17.07
C ALA A 23 2.50 7.20 -17.03
N VAL A 24 1.31 7.08 -16.42
CA VAL A 24 0.56 5.83 -16.33
C VAL A 24 -0.35 5.67 -17.54
N SER A 25 -1.01 6.76 -17.97
CA SER A 25 -1.81 6.85 -19.20
C SER A 25 -1.64 8.24 -19.80
N PRO A 26 -2.17 8.50 -21.00
CA PRO A 26 -2.15 9.85 -21.58
C PRO A 26 -2.78 10.93 -20.70
N GLU A 27 -3.76 10.54 -19.89
CA GLU A 27 -4.54 11.44 -19.04
C GLU A 27 -4.07 11.45 -17.58
N PHE A 28 -3.25 10.49 -17.18
CA PHE A 28 -2.83 10.34 -15.79
C PHE A 28 -1.32 10.19 -15.63
N LYS A 29 -0.72 11.20 -15.00
CA LYS A 29 0.65 11.20 -14.50
C LYS A 29 0.66 10.98 -13.00
N ARG A 30 1.27 9.89 -12.56
CA ARG A 30 1.56 9.67 -11.14
C ARG A 30 2.74 10.53 -10.73
N ARG A 31 2.59 11.30 -9.64
CA ARG A 31 3.65 12.05 -8.98
C ARG A 31 3.77 11.63 -7.54
N THR A 32 4.99 11.53 -7.04
CA THR A 32 5.30 11.30 -5.64
C THR A 32 6.49 12.18 -5.25
N THR A 33 6.73 12.33 -3.94
CA THR A 33 7.90 13.05 -3.44
C THR A 33 8.67 12.14 -2.49
N VAL A 34 9.94 11.91 -2.80
CA VAL A 34 10.85 11.21 -1.88
C VAL A 34 11.36 12.21 -0.85
N VAL A 35 11.19 11.88 0.42
CA VAL A 35 11.81 12.56 1.56
C VAL A 35 13.13 11.86 1.86
N ARG A 36 14.25 12.62 1.84
CA ARG A 36 15.58 12.15 2.19
C ARG A 36 16.07 12.86 3.45
N LEU A 37 16.12 12.14 4.56
CA LEU A 37 16.72 12.63 5.80
C LEU A 37 18.21 12.27 5.80
N ARG A 38 19.09 13.19 6.21
CA ARG A 38 20.54 12.94 6.34
C ARG A 38 21.06 13.27 7.72
N GLY A 39 21.97 12.45 8.21
CA GLY A 39 22.66 12.65 9.47
C GLY A 39 23.74 11.59 9.68
N GLU A 40 24.85 11.98 10.31
CA GLU A 40 26.01 11.11 10.63
C GLU A 40 26.55 10.32 9.42
N GLY A 41 26.53 10.93 8.23
CA GLY A 41 26.97 10.30 6.98
C GLY A 41 26.03 9.22 6.43
N HIS A 42 24.84 9.08 6.98
CA HIS A 42 23.78 8.18 6.51
C HIS A 42 22.61 8.95 5.87
N GLU A 43 21.82 8.22 5.10
CA GLU A 43 20.60 8.73 4.47
C GLU A 43 19.44 7.77 4.74
N GLY A 44 18.30 8.30 5.19
CA GLY A 44 17.04 7.59 5.30
C GLY A 44 16.04 8.10 4.27
N ILE A 45 15.24 7.20 3.71
CA ILE A 45 14.33 7.48 2.58
C ILE A 45 12.91 7.07 2.93
N GLY A 46 11.95 7.98 2.63
CA GLY A 46 10.52 7.72 2.64
C GLY A 46 9.85 8.35 1.43
N GLU A 47 8.58 8.04 1.17
CA GLU A 47 7.90 8.51 -0.03
C GLU A 47 6.49 9.02 0.31
N ASP A 48 6.22 10.31 -0.01
CA ASP A 48 4.88 10.91 0.01
C ASP A 48 4.12 10.47 -1.25
N VAL A 49 3.09 9.69 -1.02
CA VAL A 49 2.28 9.06 -2.07
C VAL A 49 0.94 9.76 -2.30
N THR A 50 0.82 11.01 -1.89
CA THR A 50 -0.36 11.85 -2.17
C THR A 50 -0.70 11.84 -3.66
N TYR A 51 -2.00 11.70 -3.98
CA TYR A 51 -2.44 11.60 -5.38
C TYR A 51 -2.67 12.96 -6.06
N SER A 52 -2.90 14.05 -5.31
CA SER A 52 -3.07 15.38 -5.86
C SER A 52 -1.74 15.92 -6.44
N PRO A 53 -1.65 16.21 -7.73
CA PRO A 53 -0.47 16.83 -8.33
C PRO A 53 -0.15 18.19 -7.72
N GLU A 54 -1.17 18.99 -7.42
CA GLU A 54 -1.06 20.33 -6.82
C GLU A 54 -0.46 20.24 -5.42
N ASP A 55 -0.90 19.27 -4.62
CA ASP A 55 -0.36 19.03 -3.28
C ASP A 55 1.11 18.59 -3.32
N GLN A 56 1.48 17.80 -4.33
CA GLN A 56 2.87 17.40 -4.54
C GLN A 56 3.75 18.58 -4.98
N GLU A 57 3.28 19.38 -5.94
CA GLU A 57 3.99 20.59 -6.41
C GLU A 57 4.14 21.62 -5.29
N GLY A 58 3.09 21.84 -4.49
CA GLY A 58 3.13 22.70 -3.32
C GLY A 58 4.20 22.26 -2.33
N PHE A 59 4.19 20.97 -1.95
CA PHE A 59 5.16 20.40 -1.02
C PHE A 59 6.60 20.52 -1.53
N GLN A 60 6.84 20.22 -2.80
CA GLN A 60 8.16 20.32 -3.42
C GLN A 60 8.66 21.78 -3.47
N SER A 61 7.76 22.74 -3.71
CA SER A 61 8.09 24.16 -3.78
C SER A 61 8.36 24.80 -2.42
N GLU A 62 7.75 24.29 -1.34
CA GLU A 62 8.00 24.71 0.04
C GLU A 62 9.41 24.34 0.50
N GLY A 63 10.00 23.29 -0.07
CA GLY A 63 11.39 22.88 0.20
C GLY A 63 11.60 22.54 1.68
N HIS A 64 12.69 23.06 2.27
CA HIS A 64 13.11 22.79 3.66
C HIS A 64 12.34 23.62 4.70
N SER A 65 11.01 23.70 4.60
CA SER A 65 10.18 24.55 5.46
C SER A 65 9.98 24.00 6.87
N VAL A 66 10.26 22.71 7.11
CA VAL A 66 10.00 22.03 8.39
C VAL A 66 11.30 21.90 9.19
N PRO A 67 11.36 22.36 10.46
CA PRO A 67 12.57 22.29 11.30
C PRO A 67 12.72 20.88 11.89
N LEU A 68 13.42 19.98 11.19
CA LEU A 68 13.61 18.58 11.58
C LEU A 68 15.00 18.30 12.18
N ALA A 69 15.99 19.18 11.95
CA ALA A 69 17.36 18.97 12.39
C ALA A 69 17.45 18.86 13.93
N GLY A 70 18.28 17.94 14.40
CA GLY A 70 18.52 17.69 15.83
C GLY A 70 18.67 16.24 16.16
N SER A 71 18.93 15.98 17.45
CA SER A 71 19.04 14.65 18.04
C SER A 71 17.69 14.20 18.59
N HIS A 72 17.22 13.05 18.16
CA HIS A 72 15.94 12.48 18.51
C HIS A 72 16.06 10.99 18.86
N SER A 73 15.05 10.41 19.45
CA SER A 73 14.70 9.01 19.25
C SER A 73 13.64 8.92 18.15
N LEU A 74 13.40 7.75 17.58
CA LEU A 74 12.33 7.58 16.60
C LEU A 74 10.97 8.03 17.17
N ASP A 75 10.70 7.72 18.46
CA ASP A 75 9.47 8.13 19.14
C ASP A 75 9.38 9.65 19.33
N SER A 76 10.46 10.30 19.80
CA SER A 76 10.45 11.75 19.99
C SER A 76 10.35 12.51 18.66
N PHE A 77 10.89 11.97 17.57
CA PHE A 77 10.70 12.50 16.21
C PHE A 77 9.25 12.38 15.75
N SER A 78 8.62 11.23 15.97
CA SER A 78 7.18 11.06 15.68
C SER A 78 6.33 12.09 16.43
N GLN A 79 6.60 12.33 17.72
CA GLN A 79 5.95 13.39 18.51
C GLN A 79 6.28 14.81 18.01
N LEU A 80 7.46 15.04 17.45
CA LEU A 80 7.78 16.31 16.80
C LEU A 80 6.86 16.53 15.58
N LEU A 81 6.68 15.51 14.73
CA LEU A 81 5.81 15.61 13.56
C LEU A 81 4.34 15.93 13.93
N ASP A 82 3.85 15.51 15.10
CA ASP A 82 2.50 15.87 15.58
C ASP A 82 2.31 17.38 15.79
N ARG A 83 3.40 18.12 16.04
CA ARG A 83 3.40 19.56 16.32
C ARG A 83 3.71 20.41 15.10
N LEU A 84 4.14 19.79 14.00
CA LEU A 84 4.56 20.49 12.79
C LEU A 84 3.42 20.60 11.77
N ALA A 85 3.36 21.73 11.07
CA ALA A 85 2.41 21.95 10.00
C ALA A 85 2.91 21.29 8.69
N LEU A 86 2.78 19.96 8.59
CA LEU A 86 3.16 19.24 7.36
C LEU A 86 2.27 19.62 6.16
N TRP A 87 1.15 20.27 6.40
CA TRP A 87 0.17 20.73 5.42
C TRP A 87 -0.25 22.16 5.70
N PRO A 88 0.58 23.16 5.41
CA PRO A 88 0.27 24.57 5.77
C PRO A 88 -1.02 25.10 5.16
N ALA A 89 -1.31 24.71 3.92
CA ALA A 89 -2.55 25.09 3.21
C ALA A 89 -3.69 24.04 3.35
N GLY A 90 -3.43 22.94 4.07
CA GLY A 90 -4.31 21.75 4.05
C GLY A 90 -4.15 20.91 2.79
N PRO A 91 -4.50 19.62 2.83
CA PRO A 91 -4.51 18.75 1.65
C PRO A 91 -5.78 18.97 0.82
N ALA A 92 -5.73 18.64 -0.47
CA ALA A 92 -6.90 18.64 -1.35
C ALA A 92 -8.00 17.68 -0.83
N ILE A 93 -7.59 16.57 -0.21
CA ILE A 93 -8.47 15.57 0.39
C ILE A 93 -7.90 15.19 1.77
N GLU A 94 -8.71 15.24 2.83
CA GLU A 94 -8.27 14.99 4.22
C GLU A 94 -7.61 13.61 4.40
N GLN A 95 -8.03 12.60 3.65
CA GLN A 95 -7.45 11.26 3.66
C GLN A 95 -5.98 11.22 3.21
N PHE A 96 -5.45 12.30 2.62
CA PHE A 96 -4.04 12.39 2.23
C PHE A 96 -3.11 12.81 3.38
N ARG A 97 -3.63 13.32 4.50
CA ARG A 97 -2.79 13.75 5.63
C ARG A 97 -1.78 12.71 6.10
N PRO A 98 -2.17 11.44 6.28
CA PRO A 98 -1.25 10.40 6.72
C PRO A 98 -0.12 10.13 5.73
N TYR A 99 -0.34 10.33 4.42
CA TYR A 99 0.64 9.93 3.38
C TYR A 99 1.93 10.74 3.47
N ARG A 100 1.83 12.06 3.65
CA ARG A 100 3.01 12.92 3.85
C ARG A 100 3.71 12.63 5.17
N ARG A 101 2.93 12.43 6.24
CA ARG A 101 3.50 12.02 7.54
C ARG A 101 4.29 10.71 7.39
N TRP A 102 3.73 9.72 6.73
CA TRP A 102 4.39 8.43 6.48
C TRP A 102 5.73 8.60 5.76
N ALA A 103 5.83 9.54 4.83
CA ALA A 103 7.10 9.82 4.14
C ALA A 103 8.21 10.23 5.11
N PHE A 104 7.91 11.09 6.08
CA PHE A 104 8.87 11.48 7.12
C PHE A 104 9.12 10.35 8.12
N GLU A 105 8.09 9.66 8.58
CA GLU A 105 8.19 8.55 9.54
C GLU A 105 9.01 7.37 8.97
N SER A 106 8.74 6.98 7.73
CA SER A 106 9.48 5.89 7.08
C SER A 106 10.93 6.28 6.76
N ALA A 107 11.18 7.55 6.39
CA ALA A 107 12.53 8.06 6.23
C ALA A 107 13.31 8.09 7.56
N ALA A 108 12.65 8.47 8.66
CA ALA A 108 13.25 8.48 9.99
C ALA A 108 13.58 7.06 10.48
N LEU A 109 12.66 6.11 10.30
CA LEU A 109 12.93 4.70 10.59
C LEU A 109 14.12 4.16 9.79
N ASP A 110 14.17 4.45 8.49
CA ASP A 110 15.27 4.03 7.63
C ASP A 110 16.61 4.63 8.09
N LEU A 111 16.65 5.95 8.39
CA LEU A 111 17.85 6.63 8.87
C LEU A 111 18.32 6.07 10.22
N ALA A 112 17.42 5.95 11.19
CA ALA A 112 17.75 5.44 12.52
C ALA A 112 18.33 4.02 12.48
N LEU A 113 17.73 3.14 11.68
CA LEU A 113 18.23 1.78 11.47
C LEU A 113 19.61 1.77 10.79
N ARG A 114 19.88 2.67 9.86
CA ARG A 114 21.19 2.80 9.19
C ARG A 114 22.24 3.35 10.13
N GLN A 115 21.91 4.32 10.98
CA GLN A 115 22.79 4.82 12.05
C GLN A 115 23.07 3.74 13.09
N ALA A 116 22.07 2.90 13.41
CA ALA A 116 22.26 1.74 14.30
C ALA A 116 23.01 0.57 13.64
N GLY A 117 23.27 0.61 12.32
CA GLY A 117 23.94 -0.46 11.58
C GLY A 117 23.15 -1.75 11.47
N ALA A 118 21.81 -1.70 11.59
CA ALA A 118 20.94 -2.87 11.62
C ALA A 118 19.79 -2.78 10.59
N PRO A 119 19.31 -3.90 10.02
CA PRO A 119 18.09 -3.93 9.22
C PRO A 119 16.87 -4.06 10.12
N LEU A 120 15.71 -3.62 9.62
CA LEU A 120 14.43 -3.65 10.37
C LEU A 120 14.12 -5.04 10.95
N HIS A 121 14.27 -6.10 10.15
CA HIS A 121 13.88 -7.46 10.57
C HIS A 121 14.66 -7.98 11.77
N GLU A 122 15.94 -7.63 11.92
CA GLU A 122 16.76 -7.99 13.09
C GLU A 122 16.27 -7.26 14.33
N VAL A 123 15.99 -5.96 14.22
CA VAL A 123 15.54 -5.14 15.36
C VAL A 123 14.18 -5.61 15.87
N ILE A 124 13.24 -5.89 14.98
CA ILE A 124 11.92 -6.38 15.39
C ILE A 124 11.86 -7.89 15.65
N GLY A 125 12.95 -8.63 15.33
CA GLY A 125 13.08 -10.07 15.60
C GLY A 125 12.20 -10.95 14.73
N LEU A 126 12.00 -10.58 13.46
CA LEU A 126 11.29 -11.37 12.45
C LEU A 126 12.25 -11.84 11.36
N GLN A 127 11.82 -12.81 10.56
CA GLN A 127 12.60 -13.33 9.42
C GLN A 127 11.92 -12.96 8.11
N PRO A 128 12.62 -12.34 7.15
CA PRO A 128 12.07 -12.07 5.83
C PRO A 128 11.79 -13.40 5.08
N LEU A 129 10.58 -13.53 4.57
CA LEU A 129 10.13 -14.68 3.78
C LEU A 129 9.84 -14.26 2.33
N PRO A 130 9.82 -15.21 1.37
CA PRO A 130 9.44 -14.93 0.00
C PRO A 130 8.04 -14.31 -0.09
N VAL A 131 7.88 -13.22 -0.88
CA VAL A 131 6.64 -12.45 -0.94
C VAL A 131 5.78 -12.87 -2.12
N THR A 132 4.63 -13.44 -1.85
CA THR A 132 3.59 -13.65 -2.86
C THR A 132 2.97 -12.29 -3.21
N PHE A 133 2.86 -11.98 -4.50
CA PHE A 133 2.23 -10.76 -4.98
C PHE A 133 1.21 -11.01 -6.08
N VAL A 134 0.28 -10.08 -6.21
CA VAL A 134 -0.67 -9.98 -7.32
C VAL A 134 -0.38 -8.73 -8.15
N SER A 135 -0.75 -8.75 -9.44
CA SER A 135 -0.79 -7.56 -10.27
C SER A 135 -2.19 -6.95 -10.19
N SER A 136 -2.27 -5.67 -9.81
CA SER A 136 -3.52 -4.93 -9.74
C SER A 136 -3.79 -4.23 -11.06
N MET A 137 -5.00 -4.37 -11.63
CA MET A 137 -5.36 -3.70 -12.88
C MET A 137 -6.87 -3.49 -13.06
N ARG A 138 -7.19 -2.50 -13.89
CA ARG A 138 -8.50 -2.29 -14.49
C ARG A 138 -8.53 -2.89 -15.90
N LEU A 139 -9.67 -3.40 -16.30
CA LEU A 139 -9.82 -4.07 -17.61
C LEU A 139 -10.23 -3.12 -18.76
N GLY A 140 -10.25 -1.81 -18.51
CA GLY A 140 -10.61 -0.80 -19.50
C GLY A 140 -12.11 -0.54 -19.64
N GLU A 141 -12.48 0.35 -20.56
CA GLU A 141 -13.85 0.67 -20.95
C GLU A 141 -13.96 0.65 -22.50
N PRO A 142 -14.70 -0.31 -23.10
CA PRO A 142 -15.35 -1.45 -22.44
C PRO A 142 -14.34 -2.43 -21.82
N ALA A 143 -14.76 -3.13 -20.76
CA ALA A 143 -13.89 -4.08 -20.06
C ALA A 143 -13.55 -5.29 -20.97
N SER A 144 -12.29 -5.74 -20.91
CA SER A 144 -11.79 -6.84 -21.76
C SER A 144 -10.85 -7.76 -20.98
N ILE A 145 -10.90 -9.07 -21.29
CA ILE A 145 -9.97 -10.08 -20.76
C ILE A 145 -8.54 -9.96 -21.32
N GLU A 146 -8.37 -9.24 -22.45
CA GLU A 146 -7.10 -9.23 -23.18
C GLU A 146 -5.88 -8.75 -22.36
N PRO A 147 -5.97 -7.74 -21.47
CA PRO A 147 -4.87 -7.41 -20.58
C PRO A 147 -4.43 -8.59 -19.70
N VAL A 148 -5.38 -9.31 -19.12
CA VAL A 148 -5.09 -10.49 -18.27
C VAL A 148 -4.42 -11.60 -19.09
N LYS A 149 -4.95 -11.92 -20.27
CA LYS A 149 -4.36 -12.95 -21.16
C LYS A 149 -2.93 -12.60 -21.54
N ARG A 150 -2.69 -11.35 -21.94
CA ARG A 150 -1.35 -10.88 -22.34
C ARG A 150 -0.32 -11.07 -21.22
N TRP A 151 -0.71 -10.77 -19.99
CA TRP A 151 0.17 -10.99 -18.85
C TRP A 151 0.34 -12.48 -18.52
N LEU A 152 -0.72 -13.30 -18.65
CA LEU A 152 -0.63 -14.76 -18.43
C LEU A 152 0.19 -15.47 -19.50
N ASP A 153 0.16 -15.00 -20.75
CA ASP A 153 1.01 -15.54 -21.83
C ASP A 153 2.51 -15.36 -21.51
N ALA A 154 2.87 -14.20 -20.91
CA ALA A 154 4.26 -13.93 -20.50
C ALA A 154 4.60 -14.53 -19.12
N PHE A 155 3.65 -14.55 -18.21
CA PHE A 155 3.81 -15.00 -16.82
C PHE A 155 2.66 -15.92 -16.39
N PRO A 156 2.66 -17.22 -16.76
CA PRO A 156 1.51 -18.13 -16.60
C PRO A 156 1.05 -18.37 -15.15
N LYS A 157 1.88 -18.03 -14.16
CA LYS A 157 1.56 -18.16 -12.72
C LYS A 157 1.17 -16.84 -12.06
N LEU A 158 1.09 -15.74 -12.82
CA LEU A 158 0.72 -14.45 -12.28
C LEU A 158 -0.70 -14.49 -11.74
N ARG A 159 -0.92 -13.78 -10.64
CA ARG A 159 -2.21 -13.64 -9.98
C ARG A 159 -2.64 -12.19 -10.04
N PHE A 160 -3.94 -11.94 -9.92
CA PHE A 160 -4.49 -10.60 -10.16
C PHE A 160 -5.39 -10.14 -9.02
N LYS A 161 -5.31 -8.84 -8.75
CA LYS A 161 -6.33 -8.03 -8.12
C LYS A 161 -6.99 -7.21 -9.21
N LEU A 162 -8.31 -7.31 -9.34
CA LEU A 162 -9.07 -6.64 -10.40
C LEU A 162 -10.13 -5.71 -9.81
N ASP A 163 -10.41 -4.61 -10.53
CA ASP A 163 -11.45 -3.64 -10.17
C ASP A 163 -12.68 -3.89 -11.06
N PRO A 164 -13.71 -4.67 -10.62
CA PRO A 164 -14.93 -4.90 -11.38
C PRO A 164 -15.74 -3.60 -11.58
N THR A 165 -16.34 -3.44 -12.75
CA THR A 165 -17.27 -2.34 -13.05
C THR A 165 -18.61 -2.90 -13.51
N SER A 166 -19.66 -2.06 -13.53
CA SER A 166 -21.01 -2.46 -14.00
C SER A 166 -21.03 -2.92 -15.48
N THR A 167 -19.96 -2.64 -16.22
CA THR A 167 -19.79 -3.10 -17.61
C THR A 167 -19.31 -4.55 -17.74
N TRP A 168 -18.95 -5.21 -16.61
CA TRP A 168 -18.56 -6.62 -16.65
C TRP A 168 -19.77 -7.51 -16.92
N ASP A 169 -19.83 -8.08 -18.11
CA ASP A 169 -20.86 -9.03 -18.50
C ASP A 169 -20.53 -10.48 -18.10
N ASP A 170 -21.48 -11.39 -18.30
CA ASP A 170 -21.31 -12.79 -17.92
C ASP A 170 -20.24 -13.50 -18.75
N ALA A 171 -19.99 -13.07 -19.99
CA ALA A 171 -18.97 -13.65 -20.86
C ALA A 171 -17.56 -13.29 -20.35
N LEU A 172 -17.34 -12.04 -19.96
CA LEU A 172 -16.09 -11.58 -19.36
C LEU A 172 -15.84 -12.30 -18.03
N VAL A 173 -16.85 -12.33 -17.15
CA VAL A 173 -16.74 -13.00 -15.84
C VAL A 173 -16.40 -14.47 -16.00
N THR A 174 -17.08 -15.19 -16.92
CA THR A 174 -16.78 -16.59 -17.23
C THR A 174 -15.32 -16.76 -17.68
N SER A 175 -14.88 -15.92 -18.63
CA SER A 175 -13.52 -15.97 -19.14
C SER A 175 -12.48 -15.73 -18.03
N LEU A 176 -12.73 -14.80 -17.10
CA LEU A 176 -11.86 -14.54 -15.95
C LEU A 176 -11.81 -15.72 -14.98
N VAL A 177 -12.94 -16.35 -14.68
CA VAL A 177 -13.03 -17.55 -13.82
C VAL A 177 -12.22 -18.70 -14.42
N GLU A 178 -12.28 -18.90 -15.73
CA GLU A 178 -11.53 -19.94 -16.43
C GLU A 178 -10.02 -19.78 -16.30
N THR A 179 -9.51 -18.55 -16.17
CA THR A 179 -8.08 -18.31 -15.94
C THR A 179 -7.60 -18.85 -14.60
N ARG A 180 -8.46 -18.93 -13.60
CA ARG A 180 -8.15 -19.24 -12.19
C ARG A 180 -7.07 -18.34 -11.60
N ALA A 181 -6.85 -17.16 -12.16
CA ALA A 181 -5.75 -16.28 -11.81
C ALA A 181 -6.16 -15.07 -10.93
N VAL A 182 -7.44 -14.94 -10.58
CA VAL A 182 -7.95 -13.83 -9.74
C VAL A 182 -7.93 -14.22 -8.28
N ASP A 183 -7.33 -13.36 -7.43
CA ASP A 183 -7.26 -13.53 -5.97
C ASP A 183 -8.09 -12.50 -5.20
N THR A 184 -8.24 -11.28 -5.76
CA THR A 184 -8.96 -10.20 -5.13
C THR A 184 -9.79 -9.42 -6.16
N LEU A 185 -11.02 -9.09 -5.80
CA LEU A 185 -11.91 -8.20 -6.52
C LEU A 185 -12.17 -6.96 -5.66
N ASP A 186 -11.68 -5.80 -6.10
CA ASP A 186 -11.78 -4.54 -5.39
C ASP A 186 -12.95 -3.73 -5.94
N LEU A 187 -14.03 -3.65 -5.18
CA LEU A 187 -15.29 -3.04 -5.60
C LEU A 187 -15.30 -1.51 -5.48
N LYS A 188 -14.27 -0.92 -4.89
CA LYS A 188 -14.08 0.54 -4.74
C LYS A 188 -15.25 1.30 -4.08
N GLY A 189 -16.15 0.62 -3.41
CA GLY A 189 -17.35 1.21 -2.81
C GLY A 189 -17.09 2.08 -1.58
N ALA A 190 -15.87 2.01 -1.01
CA ALA A 190 -15.45 2.84 0.13
C ALA A 190 -14.72 4.13 -0.27
N TYR A 191 -14.54 4.41 -1.57
CA TYR A 191 -13.78 5.57 -2.09
C TYR A 191 -14.65 6.79 -2.40
N LYS A 192 -15.65 7.07 -1.57
CA LYS A 192 -16.65 8.12 -1.80
C LYS A 192 -16.03 9.48 -2.11
N GLY A 193 -16.51 10.10 -3.22
CA GLY A 193 -16.08 11.42 -3.65
C GLY A 193 -14.67 11.49 -4.27
N THR A 194 -14.04 10.36 -4.54
CA THR A 194 -12.76 10.29 -5.25
C THR A 194 -12.96 9.91 -6.72
N PRO A 195 -11.97 10.15 -7.61
CA PRO A 195 -12.05 9.74 -9.01
C PRO A 195 -12.17 8.23 -9.26
N VAL A 196 -11.93 7.41 -8.23
CA VAL A 196 -12.01 5.94 -8.29
C VAL A 196 -13.26 5.40 -7.60
N ASP A 197 -14.12 6.26 -7.07
CA ASP A 197 -15.41 5.88 -6.46
C ASP A 197 -16.26 5.10 -7.46
N GLN A 198 -16.87 4.03 -7.01
CA GLN A 198 -17.83 3.25 -7.79
C GLN A 198 -19.16 3.17 -7.03
N GLU A 199 -20.25 3.37 -7.76
CA GLU A 199 -21.58 3.21 -7.20
C GLU A 199 -21.83 1.75 -6.78
N ALA A 200 -22.60 1.59 -5.71
CA ALA A 200 -23.04 0.28 -5.26
C ALA A 200 -23.95 -0.35 -6.34
N ASP A 201 -23.53 -1.51 -6.84
CA ASP A 201 -24.28 -2.26 -7.86
C ASP A 201 -24.58 -3.67 -7.34
N PRO A 202 -25.79 -3.92 -6.81
CA PRO A 202 -26.15 -5.23 -6.27
C PRO A 202 -26.11 -6.35 -7.32
N THR A 203 -26.35 -6.03 -8.60
CA THR A 203 -26.28 -7.00 -9.69
C THR A 203 -24.84 -7.42 -9.97
N LEU A 204 -23.92 -6.45 -10.06
CA LEU A 204 -22.50 -6.71 -10.19
C LEU A 204 -21.99 -7.51 -8.97
N TYR A 205 -22.35 -7.08 -7.76
CA TYR A 205 -21.89 -7.72 -6.53
C TYR A 205 -22.34 -9.18 -6.44
N ALA A 206 -23.62 -9.47 -6.76
CA ALA A 206 -24.13 -10.84 -6.83
C ALA A 206 -23.36 -11.68 -7.86
N ARG A 207 -23.18 -11.12 -9.08
CA ARG A 207 -22.49 -11.80 -10.18
C ARG A 207 -21.08 -12.20 -9.78
N VAL A 208 -20.25 -11.26 -9.32
CA VAL A 208 -18.85 -11.54 -8.99
C VAL A 208 -18.71 -12.38 -7.73
N ALA A 209 -19.54 -12.15 -6.70
CA ALA A 209 -19.49 -12.93 -5.48
C ALA A 209 -19.83 -14.41 -5.69
N MET A 210 -20.75 -14.71 -6.61
CA MET A 210 -21.12 -16.09 -6.96
C MET A 210 -20.10 -16.74 -7.90
N ALA A 211 -19.61 -16.00 -8.89
CA ALA A 211 -18.67 -16.53 -9.89
C ALA A 211 -17.27 -16.83 -9.30
N PHE A 212 -16.86 -16.09 -8.29
CA PHE A 212 -15.54 -16.22 -7.65
C PHE A 212 -15.63 -16.64 -6.18
N PRO A 213 -16.00 -17.88 -5.85
CA PRO A 213 -16.31 -18.30 -4.47
C PRO A 213 -15.13 -18.27 -3.49
N ASN A 214 -13.89 -18.27 -3.98
CA ASN A 214 -12.67 -18.31 -3.16
C ASN A 214 -11.81 -17.03 -3.26
N VAL A 215 -12.33 -15.97 -3.86
CA VAL A 215 -11.62 -14.70 -4.08
C VAL A 215 -12.01 -13.70 -3.00
N TRP A 216 -11.07 -12.88 -2.53
CA TRP A 216 -11.37 -11.79 -1.61
C TRP A 216 -12.21 -10.72 -2.29
N ILE A 217 -13.18 -10.17 -1.56
CA ILE A 217 -14.03 -9.06 -1.99
C ILE A 217 -13.61 -7.83 -1.17
N GLU A 218 -12.87 -6.91 -1.81
CA GLU A 218 -12.34 -5.74 -1.16
C GLU A 218 -13.25 -4.53 -1.31
N ASP A 219 -13.41 -3.78 -0.23
CA ASP A 219 -14.12 -2.49 -0.16
C ASP A 219 -15.50 -2.46 -0.83
N PRO A 220 -16.42 -3.38 -0.51
CA PRO A 220 -17.78 -3.25 -1.02
C PRO A 220 -18.51 -2.08 -0.34
N ALA A 221 -19.34 -1.35 -1.08
CA ALA A 221 -20.33 -0.46 -0.48
C ALA A 221 -21.48 -1.29 0.09
N LEU A 222 -21.65 -1.31 1.41
CA LEU A 222 -22.76 -1.97 2.08
C LEU A 222 -23.95 -1.00 2.19
N THR A 223 -25.00 -1.26 1.42
CA THR A 223 -26.25 -0.51 1.39
C THR A 223 -27.42 -1.45 1.72
N GLU A 224 -28.62 -0.92 1.84
CA GLU A 224 -29.84 -1.74 2.01
C GLU A 224 -30.02 -2.78 0.90
N GLU A 225 -29.49 -2.51 -0.30
CA GLU A 225 -29.58 -3.38 -1.47
C GLU A 225 -28.41 -4.37 -1.59
N THR A 226 -27.20 -3.95 -1.22
CA THR A 226 -25.98 -4.76 -1.41
C THR A 226 -25.63 -5.61 -0.20
N ASP A 227 -25.95 -5.19 1.03
CA ASP A 227 -25.63 -5.97 2.24
C ASP A 227 -26.32 -7.36 2.24
N PRO A 228 -27.61 -7.51 1.87
CA PRO A 228 -28.23 -8.84 1.77
C PRO A 228 -27.57 -9.76 0.72
N VAL A 229 -27.08 -9.17 -0.38
CA VAL A 229 -26.35 -9.90 -1.44
C VAL A 229 -25.01 -10.43 -0.91
N LEU A 230 -24.31 -9.64 -0.10
CA LEU A 230 -22.97 -9.95 0.38
C LEU A 230 -22.97 -10.68 1.73
N GLU A 231 -24.09 -10.76 2.44
CA GLU A 231 -24.19 -11.44 3.74
C GLU A 231 -23.63 -12.87 3.72
N PRO A 232 -23.96 -13.74 2.74
CA PRO A 232 -23.39 -15.10 2.66
C PRO A 232 -21.87 -15.11 2.44
N HIS A 233 -21.30 -13.98 2.02
CA HIS A 233 -19.90 -13.83 1.60
C HIS A 233 -19.04 -13.04 2.60
N ARG A 234 -19.59 -12.59 3.74
CA ARG A 234 -18.88 -11.78 4.76
C ARG A 234 -17.54 -12.36 5.19
N ALA A 235 -17.38 -13.67 5.16
CA ALA A 235 -16.13 -14.34 5.53
C ALA A 235 -14.94 -14.02 4.62
N ARG A 236 -15.17 -13.50 3.42
CA ARG A 236 -14.14 -13.11 2.44
C ARG A 236 -14.23 -11.65 2.00
N ILE A 237 -15.02 -10.85 2.74
CA ILE A 237 -14.98 -9.40 2.61
C ILE A 237 -13.75 -8.88 3.36
N THR A 238 -13.03 -7.99 2.73
CA THR A 238 -11.85 -7.31 3.25
C THR A 238 -11.93 -5.82 3.03
N TRP A 239 -11.18 -5.06 3.81
CA TRP A 239 -11.24 -3.60 3.84
C TRP A 239 -9.85 -3.01 3.62
N ASP A 240 -9.77 -2.00 2.77
CA ASP A 240 -8.59 -1.23 2.41
C ASP A 240 -8.78 0.25 2.76
N ALA A 241 -9.70 0.92 2.05
CA ALA A 241 -9.87 2.37 2.15
C ALA A 241 -10.16 2.89 3.56
N PRO A 242 -10.99 2.24 4.39
CA PRO A 242 -11.30 2.74 5.72
C PRO A 242 -10.20 2.47 6.77
N ILE A 243 -9.15 1.70 6.46
CA ILE A 243 -8.20 1.23 7.48
C ILE A 243 -6.99 2.17 7.61
N HIS A 244 -6.95 2.92 8.71
CA HIS A 244 -5.88 3.87 9.06
C HIS A 244 -5.37 3.64 10.50
N SER A 245 -6.11 2.89 11.31
CA SER A 245 -5.81 2.64 12.72
C SER A 245 -6.52 1.40 13.25
N VAL A 246 -6.15 0.95 14.45
CA VAL A 246 -6.90 -0.10 15.19
C VAL A 246 -8.34 0.33 15.47
N SER A 247 -8.58 1.63 15.71
CA SER A 247 -9.93 2.15 15.93
C SER A 247 -10.83 1.94 14.71
N ASP A 248 -10.29 2.07 13.50
CA ASP A 248 -11.06 1.85 12.27
C ASP A 248 -11.45 0.37 12.11
N ILE A 249 -10.57 -0.55 12.53
CA ILE A 249 -10.87 -1.98 12.53
C ILE A 249 -12.07 -2.27 13.46
N HIS A 250 -12.13 -1.62 14.62
CA HIS A 250 -13.27 -1.75 15.55
C HIS A 250 -14.55 -1.11 14.98
N GLY A 251 -14.44 -0.10 14.13
CA GLY A 251 -15.56 0.60 13.51
C GLY A 251 -16.17 -0.12 12.30
N LEU A 252 -15.61 -1.24 11.86
CA LEU A 252 -16.13 -1.98 10.70
C LEU A 252 -17.53 -2.56 10.98
N PRO A 253 -18.37 -2.71 9.94
CA PRO A 253 -19.75 -3.21 10.09
C PRO A 253 -19.87 -4.60 10.75
N PHE A 254 -18.82 -5.41 10.62
CA PHE A 254 -18.68 -6.73 11.25
C PHE A 254 -17.20 -7.07 11.42
N PRO A 255 -16.84 -8.00 12.33
CA PRO A 255 -15.45 -8.40 12.54
C PRO A 255 -14.82 -8.95 11.26
N PRO A 256 -13.70 -8.36 10.79
CA PRO A 256 -13.03 -8.81 9.56
C PRO A 256 -12.28 -10.13 9.83
N ARG A 257 -12.16 -10.97 8.79
CA ARG A 257 -11.22 -12.10 8.81
C ARG A 257 -9.87 -11.74 8.19
N THR A 258 -9.86 -10.77 7.29
CA THR A 258 -8.66 -10.31 6.59
C THR A 258 -8.79 -8.84 6.23
N LEU A 259 -7.69 -8.12 6.25
CA LEU A 259 -7.59 -6.69 5.94
C LEU A 259 -6.47 -6.43 4.93
N ASN A 260 -6.62 -5.36 4.16
CA ASN A 260 -5.54 -4.81 3.35
C ASN A 260 -4.85 -3.67 4.09
N PHE A 261 -3.54 -3.81 4.34
CA PHE A 261 -2.74 -2.77 4.97
C PHE A 261 -1.91 -2.00 3.94
N LYS A 262 -2.13 -0.70 3.89
CA LYS A 262 -1.30 0.24 3.14
C LYS A 262 -0.55 1.14 4.13
N PRO A 263 0.74 0.96 4.34
CA PRO A 263 1.50 1.63 5.40
C PRO A 263 1.32 3.16 5.43
N SER A 264 1.26 3.80 4.26
CA SER A 264 1.06 5.25 4.16
C SER A 264 -0.26 5.74 4.76
N ARG A 265 -1.29 4.90 4.86
CA ARG A 265 -2.57 5.27 5.47
C ARG A 265 -2.50 5.40 6.98
N PHE A 266 -1.60 4.68 7.63
CA PHE A 266 -1.39 4.77 9.08
C PHE A 266 -0.63 6.04 9.49
N GLY A 267 0.14 6.62 8.59
CA GLY A 267 0.86 7.88 8.79
C GLY A 267 2.03 7.79 9.75
N SER A 268 2.03 6.89 10.73
CA SER A 268 3.15 6.70 11.64
C SER A 268 3.57 5.23 11.76
N VAL A 269 4.86 5.03 12.05
CA VAL A 269 5.43 3.69 12.31
C VAL A 269 4.73 3.04 13.51
N ARG A 270 4.41 3.81 14.57
CA ARG A 270 3.68 3.32 15.74
C ARG A 270 2.32 2.77 15.34
N ALA A 271 1.49 3.59 14.69
CA ALA A 271 0.13 3.17 14.32
C ALA A 271 0.12 1.92 13.45
N LEU A 272 1.08 1.81 12.52
CA LEU A 272 1.22 0.64 11.66
C LEU A 272 1.62 -0.61 12.47
N LEU A 273 2.65 -0.54 13.32
CA LEU A 273 3.12 -1.69 14.09
C LEU A 273 2.10 -2.11 15.16
N ASP A 274 1.41 -1.17 15.80
CA ASP A 274 0.31 -1.46 16.73
C ASP A 274 -0.85 -2.19 16.02
N ALA A 275 -1.15 -1.82 14.77
CA ALA A 275 -2.16 -2.53 13.98
C ALA A 275 -1.72 -3.95 13.58
N TYR A 276 -0.44 -4.16 13.25
CA TYR A 276 0.10 -5.51 13.04
C TYR A 276 0.00 -6.37 14.31
N ASP A 277 0.38 -5.82 15.47
CA ASP A 277 0.30 -6.51 16.77
C ASP A 277 -1.16 -6.88 17.07
N TYR A 278 -2.08 -5.93 16.93
CA TYR A 278 -3.50 -6.15 17.15
C TYR A 278 -4.07 -7.27 16.26
N CYS A 279 -3.80 -7.22 14.95
CA CYS A 279 -4.27 -8.24 14.02
C CYS A 279 -3.69 -9.62 14.35
N GLY A 280 -2.42 -9.69 14.75
CA GLY A 280 -1.79 -10.93 15.22
C GLY A 280 -2.47 -11.52 16.45
N GLU A 281 -2.77 -10.69 17.45
CA GLU A 281 -3.48 -11.09 18.67
C GLU A 281 -4.91 -11.56 18.38
N GLN A 282 -5.62 -10.86 17.49
CA GLN A 282 -6.99 -11.17 17.10
C GLN A 282 -7.09 -12.27 16.02
N ARG A 283 -5.97 -12.74 15.48
CA ARG A 283 -5.89 -13.71 14.37
C ARG A 283 -6.61 -13.22 13.12
N ILE A 284 -6.51 -11.93 12.84
CA ILE A 284 -7.00 -11.32 11.61
C ILE A 284 -5.89 -11.45 10.57
N GLY A 285 -6.20 -12.03 9.41
CA GLY A 285 -5.27 -12.10 8.28
C GLY A 285 -4.99 -10.72 7.70
N ILE A 286 -3.81 -10.54 7.13
CA ILE A 286 -3.42 -9.28 6.49
C ILE A 286 -2.82 -9.61 5.13
N TYR A 287 -3.13 -8.80 4.12
CA TYR A 287 -2.31 -8.67 2.92
C TYR A 287 -1.94 -7.20 2.72
N GLY A 288 -0.82 -6.96 2.04
CA GLY A 288 -0.32 -5.61 1.84
C GLY A 288 -0.79 -5.00 0.54
N GLY A 289 -0.85 -3.69 0.52
CA GLY A 289 -1.05 -2.91 -0.67
C GLY A 289 -0.17 -1.66 -0.70
N GLY A 290 -0.08 -1.03 -1.87
CA GLY A 290 0.61 0.22 -2.09
C GLY A 290 -0.30 1.32 -2.60
N GLN A 291 0.29 2.51 -2.74
CA GLN A 291 -0.34 3.71 -3.30
C GLN A 291 0.38 4.16 -4.58
N ASN A 292 0.75 3.19 -5.45
CA ASN A 292 1.55 3.45 -6.65
C ASN A 292 2.84 4.23 -6.34
N GLU A 293 3.62 3.74 -5.39
CA GLU A 293 4.94 4.26 -5.06
C GLU A 293 5.85 4.21 -6.31
N LEU A 294 6.54 5.30 -6.59
CA LEU A 294 7.46 5.40 -7.72
C LEU A 294 8.92 5.14 -7.34
N GLY A 295 9.25 5.32 -6.07
CA GLY A 295 10.59 5.18 -5.51
C GLY A 295 10.71 4.07 -4.48
N GLN A 296 11.48 4.34 -3.43
CA GLN A 296 11.80 3.38 -2.35
C GLN A 296 10.58 2.94 -1.52
N GLY A 297 9.49 3.71 -1.51
CA GLY A 297 8.25 3.30 -0.87
C GLY A 297 7.78 1.92 -1.34
N ARG A 298 7.94 1.59 -2.64
CA ARG A 298 7.61 0.26 -3.17
C ARG A 298 8.44 -0.86 -2.53
N SER A 299 9.72 -0.66 -2.35
CA SER A 299 10.59 -1.65 -1.72
C SER A 299 10.30 -1.78 -0.21
N GLN A 300 9.93 -0.69 0.46
CA GLN A 300 9.53 -0.70 1.87
C GLN A 300 8.25 -1.52 2.10
N ILE A 301 7.23 -1.38 1.25
CA ILE A 301 6.01 -2.19 1.38
C ILE A 301 6.25 -3.67 1.05
N GLN A 302 7.16 -4.00 0.12
CA GLN A 302 7.59 -5.38 -0.12
C GLN A 302 8.32 -5.97 1.09
N TYR A 303 9.14 -5.16 1.76
CA TYR A 303 9.82 -5.58 2.97
C TYR A 303 8.82 -5.89 4.11
N LEU A 304 7.86 -5.01 4.35
CA LEU A 304 6.79 -5.27 5.33
C LEU A 304 5.99 -6.52 4.96
N ALA A 305 5.65 -6.71 3.69
CA ALA A 305 4.97 -7.92 3.24
C ALA A 305 5.77 -9.19 3.57
N SER A 306 7.09 -9.15 3.38
CA SER A 306 7.98 -10.28 3.69
C SER A 306 8.03 -10.66 5.17
N LEU A 307 7.75 -9.69 6.05
CA LEU A 307 7.82 -9.86 7.51
C LEU A 307 6.47 -10.27 8.11
N PHE A 308 5.37 -9.75 7.58
CA PHE A 308 4.07 -9.82 8.25
C PHE A 308 3.01 -10.65 7.52
N HIS A 309 3.06 -10.74 6.18
CA HIS A 309 2.03 -11.42 5.39
C HIS A 309 2.57 -12.00 4.06
N PRO A 310 3.69 -12.75 4.08
CA PRO A 310 4.42 -13.16 2.87
C PRO A 310 3.61 -14.03 1.92
N ASP A 311 2.73 -14.90 2.44
CA ASP A 311 1.97 -15.89 1.66
C ASP A 311 0.63 -15.38 1.13
N MET A 312 0.28 -14.11 1.43
CA MET A 312 -0.99 -13.52 1.05
C MET A 312 -0.94 -12.84 -0.33
N PRO A 313 -2.08 -12.58 -0.99
CA PRO A 313 -2.11 -11.96 -2.32
C PRO A 313 -1.81 -10.45 -2.24
N ASN A 314 -0.56 -10.13 -1.95
CA ASN A 314 -0.11 -8.76 -1.72
C ASN A 314 -0.13 -7.93 -3.01
N ASP A 315 -0.78 -6.78 -2.99
CA ASP A 315 -0.74 -5.77 -4.07
C ASP A 315 0.55 -4.93 -3.99
N VAL A 316 1.68 -5.64 -4.04
CA VAL A 316 3.03 -5.06 -3.94
C VAL A 316 3.95 -5.53 -5.08
N ALA A 317 3.38 -5.86 -6.23
CA ALA A 317 4.15 -6.25 -7.40
C ALA A 317 5.26 -5.24 -7.71
N PRO A 318 6.40 -5.67 -8.27
CA PRO A 318 7.41 -4.75 -8.79
C PRO A 318 6.80 -3.73 -9.75
N LYS A 319 7.28 -2.48 -9.71
CA LYS A 319 6.73 -1.34 -10.46
C LYS A 319 6.43 -1.65 -11.94
N ALA A 320 7.26 -2.47 -12.58
CA ALA A 320 7.08 -2.81 -13.99
C ALA A 320 5.78 -3.57 -14.29
N TYR A 321 5.13 -4.18 -13.28
CA TYR A 321 3.82 -4.82 -13.44
C TYR A 321 2.67 -3.81 -13.56
N ASN A 322 2.92 -2.52 -13.33
CA ASN A 322 1.94 -1.45 -13.58
C ASN A 322 1.92 -1.00 -15.05
N ASN A 323 2.83 -1.50 -15.89
CA ASN A 323 2.84 -1.19 -17.32
C ASN A 323 1.70 -1.93 -18.04
N ALA A 324 1.23 -1.37 -19.15
CA ALA A 324 0.19 -2.00 -19.97
C ALA A 324 0.64 -3.33 -20.59
N ASP A 325 1.92 -3.46 -20.91
CA ASP A 325 2.50 -4.62 -21.56
C ASP A 325 3.59 -5.27 -20.69
N PRO A 326 3.64 -6.62 -20.65
CA PRO A 326 4.68 -7.33 -19.92
C PRO A 326 6.04 -7.14 -20.57
N ALA A 327 7.07 -6.89 -19.75
CA ALA A 327 8.45 -6.89 -20.18
C ALA A 327 9.13 -8.24 -19.86
N PRO A 328 10.09 -8.71 -20.70
CA PRO A 328 10.81 -9.92 -20.40
C PRO A 328 11.75 -9.77 -19.19
N GLY A 329 11.94 -10.85 -18.43
CA GLY A 329 12.90 -10.89 -17.33
C GLY A 329 12.43 -10.24 -16.03
N LEU A 330 11.14 -9.88 -15.90
CA LEU A 330 10.59 -9.40 -14.63
C LEU A 330 10.65 -10.52 -13.57
N PRO A 331 10.91 -10.14 -12.29
CA PRO A 331 10.86 -11.11 -11.19
C PRO A 331 9.45 -11.66 -11.01
N THR A 332 9.33 -12.98 -10.81
CA THR A 332 8.04 -13.66 -10.63
C THR A 332 7.62 -13.75 -9.17
N SER A 333 6.32 -13.94 -8.92
CA SER A 333 5.79 -14.27 -7.59
C SER A 333 6.07 -15.74 -7.24
N PRO A 334 6.55 -16.04 -6.00
CA PRO A 334 6.93 -15.10 -4.96
C PRO A 334 8.28 -14.44 -5.19
N LEU A 335 8.45 -13.18 -4.74
CA LEU A 335 9.75 -12.49 -4.72
C LEU A 335 10.66 -13.12 -3.69
N ALA A 336 11.91 -13.41 -4.07
CA ALA A 336 12.91 -13.85 -3.12
C ALA A 336 13.20 -12.78 -2.06
N PRO A 337 13.47 -13.15 -0.79
CA PRO A 337 13.87 -12.20 0.23
C PRO A 337 15.13 -11.42 -0.18
N ALA A 338 15.06 -10.09 -0.10
CA ALA A 338 16.14 -9.21 -0.49
C ALA A 338 16.29 -8.00 0.48
N PRO A 339 16.32 -8.20 1.81
CA PRO A 339 16.54 -7.12 2.75
C PRO A 339 17.95 -6.56 2.59
N SER A 340 18.11 -5.23 2.65
CA SER A 340 19.42 -4.62 2.73
C SER A 340 20.10 -4.93 4.08
N LYS A 341 21.42 -4.81 4.14
CA LYS A 341 22.20 -5.09 5.37
C LYS A 341 21.84 -4.16 6.52
N THR A 342 21.35 -2.97 6.24
CA THR A 342 20.93 -1.97 7.23
C THR A 342 19.74 -1.20 6.69
N GLY A 343 18.94 -0.59 7.59
CA GLY A 343 17.85 0.28 7.21
C GLY A 343 16.51 -0.44 6.98
N PHE A 344 15.58 0.34 6.43
CA PHE A 344 14.25 -0.12 6.05
C PHE A 344 14.15 -0.24 4.53
N ARG A 345 14.99 -1.10 3.93
CA ARG A 345 15.17 -1.22 2.48
C ARG A 345 15.14 -2.66 1.99
N TRP A 346 14.67 -2.83 0.76
CA TRP A 346 14.50 -4.12 0.08
C TRP A 346 14.97 -4.01 -1.37
N GLY A 347 15.74 -5.02 -1.84
CA GLY A 347 16.17 -5.09 -3.24
C GLY A 347 17.31 -4.14 -3.61
N GLU A 348 17.91 -3.41 -2.66
CA GLU A 348 19.16 -2.69 -2.91
C GLU A 348 20.33 -3.68 -2.96
N THR A 349 20.95 -3.80 -4.13
CA THR A 349 22.30 -4.35 -4.22
C THR A 349 23.26 -3.28 -3.70
N SER A 350 23.97 -3.59 -2.64
CA SER A 350 25.04 -2.78 -2.04
C SER A 350 26.06 -2.31 -3.05
#